data_9b6c7d0ab3027eab998cb876152daa5e
#
_entry.id   9b6c7d0ab3027eab998cb876152daa5e
#
_cell.length_a   1.000
_cell.length_b   1.000
_cell.length_c   1.000
_cell.angle_alpha   90.00
_cell.angle_beta   90.00
_cell.angle_gamma   90.00
#
_symmetry.space_group_name_H-M   'P 1'
#
loop_
_entity.id
_entity.type
_entity.pdbx_description
1 polymer ?
#
loop_
_entity_poly.entity_id
_entity_poly.type
_entity_poly.pdbx_seq_one_letter_code
_entity_poly.pdbx_strand_id
1 'polypeptide(L)'
;MTVTGKMLSRRTVVRGLGTAIALPMLDAMVPAFVPTRLTAASAPRRVGIVYVPMGMNMAKYTPASEGALVLSPVLSPLEAYRDRMLVIGGLDSKEADARDGGVHPRCQTTWATGVKAKATEGADLRAGTSWDQYIARELGQQTQLGSLELGIEPPAMGGSCGVGYSCAYSSTIAWRNATTPLPMENNPRAVFERLFGASDTTDSKARLDLILRDKSILDGVNGKLSALRKTVGPGDGLKLDQYLDAVRDVERRVQKAEEQVEKQLPVVDRPAGVPGTFEEHAKLMFDLLALAFQTDMTRVASYLMAQEQSVRTYPEIGVPDPHHPLSHHQDDPAKLEKQAKLNIFMLQQFVFFLDKIARINDGDGSLLDHTLLLYGSGMSNSNEHLMFNVPTVVLGGKEFRIGGGRHIRVKKGTPLANLQLAMMERLGVRLEQFGDSDGTLGPLAL
;
A
#
# COMPACT_ATOMS: atom_id res chain seq x y z
N MET A 1 -42.49 -19.90 6.27
CA MET A 1 -41.44 -20.62 5.53
C MET A 1 -41.05 -21.85 6.33
N THR A 2 -41.35 -23.03 5.80
CA THR A 2 -41.01 -24.29 6.44
C THR A 2 -39.53 -24.59 6.18
N VAL A 3 -38.71 -24.45 7.18
CA VAL A 3 -37.27 -24.82 7.14
C VAL A 3 -37.23 -26.36 7.11
N THR A 4 -37.04 -26.96 5.94
CA THR A 4 -36.77 -28.38 5.82
C THR A 4 -35.33 -28.61 6.28
N GLY A 5 -35.14 -29.34 7.40
CA GLY A 5 -33.85 -29.63 8.02
C GLY A 5 -32.89 -30.55 7.20
N LYS A 6 -32.88 -30.45 5.87
CA LYS A 6 -31.94 -31.14 4.99
C LYS A 6 -30.85 -30.20 4.53
N MET A 7 -29.65 -30.41 5.07
CA MET A 7 -28.44 -29.77 4.57
C MET A 7 -28.11 -30.25 3.15
N LEU A 8 -27.92 -29.31 2.24
CA LEU A 8 -27.33 -29.59 0.92
C LEU A 8 -25.80 -29.72 1.08
N SER A 9 -25.28 -30.93 0.74
CA SER A 9 -23.82 -31.11 0.74
C SER A 9 -23.22 -30.39 -0.48
N ARG A 10 -22.04 -29.79 -0.34
CA ARG A 10 -21.29 -29.18 -1.45
C ARG A 10 -21.15 -30.12 -2.67
N ARG A 11 -21.08 -31.43 -2.46
CA ARG A 11 -20.99 -32.42 -3.54
C ARG A 11 -22.32 -32.66 -4.27
N THR A 12 -23.45 -32.41 -3.65
CA THR A 12 -24.78 -32.69 -4.23
C THR A 12 -25.17 -31.60 -5.25
N VAL A 13 -24.72 -30.35 -5.05
CA VAL A 13 -25.00 -29.22 -5.97
C VAL A 13 -24.12 -29.28 -7.22
N VAL A 14 -22.95 -29.89 -7.15
CA VAL A 14 -21.95 -29.96 -8.23
C VAL A 14 -22.22 -31.06 -9.25
N ARG A 15 -23.08 -32.07 -8.93
CA ARG A 15 -23.26 -33.28 -9.78
C ARG A 15 -24.28 -33.16 -10.91
N GLY A 16 -24.86 -32.00 -11.14
CA GLY A 16 -25.95 -31.86 -12.11
C GLY A 16 -25.58 -31.68 -13.59
N LEU A 17 -24.40 -31.11 -13.94
CA LEU A 17 -24.09 -30.69 -15.31
C LEU A 17 -22.61 -30.74 -15.74
N GLY A 18 -21.79 -31.61 -15.17
CA GLY A 18 -20.48 -31.95 -15.76
C GLY A 18 -19.40 -30.85 -15.68
N THR A 19 -19.65 -29.73 -15.02
CA THR A 19 -18.69 -28.66 -14.74
C THR A 19 -18.66 -28.39 -13.25
N ALA A 20 -17.48 -28.41 -12.65
CA ALA A 20 -17.28 -28.05 -11.24
C ALA A 20 -17.36 -26.53 -11.07
N ILE A 21 -18.56 -26.00 -10.84
CA ILE A 21 -18.76 -24.59 -10.50
C ILE A 21 -18.56 -24.46 -8.98
N ALA A 22 -17.56 -23.72 -8.55
CA ALA A 22 -17.42 -23.30 -7.17
C ALA A 22 -18.51 -22.26 -6.86
N LEU A 23 -19.63 -22.71 -6.30
CA LEU A 23 -20.70 -21.81 -5.86
C LEU A 23 -20.21 -20.93 -4.71
N PRO A 24 -20.58 -19.64 -4.68
CA PRO A 24 -20.40 -18.83 -3.48
C PRO A 24 -21.10 -19.52 -2.30
N MET A 25 -20.61 -19.32 -1.08
CA MET A 25 -21.25 -19.87 0.13
C MET A 25 -22.69 -19.31 0.21
N LEU A 26 -23.65 -20.18 -0.05
CA LEU A 26 -25.07 -19.82 0.08
C LEU A 26 -25.49 -20.05 1.54
N ASP A 27 -26.41 -19.23 2.05
CA ASP A 27 -26.98 -19.39 3.39
C ASP A 27 -27.54 -20.81 3.65
N ALA A 28 -28.01 -21.48 2.60
CA ALA A 28 -28.48 -22.87 2.64
C ALA A 28 -27.38 -23.92 2.90
N MET A 29 -26.09 -23.52 2.84
CA MET A 29 -24.94 -24.38 3.11
C MET A 29 -24.47 -24.31 4.57
N VAL A 30 -25.06 -23.42 5.36
CA VAL A 30 -24.77 -23.23 6.79
C VAL A 30 -25.78 -24.04 7.61
N PRO A 31 -25.32 -24.83 8.62
CA PRO A 31 -26.25 -25.54 9.52
C PRO A 31 -27.17 -24.55 10.25
N ALA A 32 -28.49 -24.79 10.22
CA ALA A 32 -29.51 -23.88 10.74
C ALA A 32 -29.41 -23.55 12.26
N PHE A 33 -28.53 -24.25 12.99
CA PHE A 33 -28.31 -24.10 14.43
C PHE A 33 -26.90 -23.64 14.82
N VAL A 34 -26.03 -23.34 13.83
CA VAL A 34 -24.69 -22.79 14.12
C VAL A 34 -24.79 -21.28 14.02
N PRO A 35 -24.39 -20.52 15.04
CA PRO A 35 -24.37 -19.06 14.95
C PRO A 35 -23.56 -18.65 13.71
N THR A 36 -24.11 -17.79 12.89
CA THR A 36 -23.52 -17.32 11.62
C THR A 36 -22.08 -16.81 11.80
N ARG A 37 -21.76 -16.35 13.01
CA ARG A 37 -20.40 -15.91 13.40
C ARG A 37 -19.34 -17.02 13.44
N LEU A 38 -19.73 -18.30 13.56
CA LEU A 38 -18.79 -19.44 13.65
C LEU A 38 -18.49 -20.09 12.29
N THR A 39 -19.27 -19.74 11.26
CA THR A 39 -19.15 -20.34 9.92
C THR A 39 -18.75 -19.35 8.84
N ALA A 40 -18.81 -18.06 9.09
CA ALA A 40 -18.22 -17.05 8.22
C ALA A 40 -16.70 -17.16 8.33
N ALA A 41 -16.02 -17.47 7.23
CA ALA A 41 -14.58 -17.27 7.16
C ALA A 41 -14.32 -15.81 7.49
N SER A 42 -13.41 -15.53 8.44
CA SER A 42 -13.05 -14.14 8.77
C SER A 42 -12.62 -13.45 7.48
N ALA A 43 -13.10 -12.22 7.28
CA ALA A 43 -12.71 -11.44 6.11
C ALA A 43 -11.17 -11.27 6.06
N PRO A 44 -10.57 -11.22 4.87
CA PRO A 44 -9.13 -11.10 4.76
C PRO A 44 -8.63 -9.78 5.34
N ARG A 45 -7.54 -9.82 6.10
CA ARG A 45 -6.84 -8.63 6.57
C ARG A 45 -6.11 -7.96 5.40
N ARG A 46 -6.16 -6.63 5.37
CA ARG A 46 -5.49 -5.83 4.36
C ARG A 46 -4.66 -4.72 4.99
N VAL A 47 -3.66 -4.26 4.26
CA VAL A 47 -2.85 -3.11 4.66
C VAL A 47 -2.70 -2.13 3.50
N GLY A 48 -2.88 -0.84 3.80
CA GLY A 48 -2.61 0.25 2.89
C GLY A 48 -1.62 1.25 3.50
N ILE A 49 -0.64 1.66 2.72
CA ILE A 49 0.41 2.58 3.11
C ILE A 49 0.33 3.80 2.22
N VAL A 50 0.08 4.96 2.80
CA VAL A 50 -0.03 6.23 2.06
C VAL A 50 1.07 7.18 2.51
N TYR A 51 1.98 7.45 1.62
CA TYR A 51 3.09 8.38 1.85
C TYR A 51 2.80 9.74 1.22
N VAL A 52 3.00 10.80 2.01
CA VAL A 52 3.01 12.17 1.53
C VAL A 52 4.43 12.74 1.66
N PRO A 53 4.95 13.38 0.60
CA PRO A 53 6.32 13.86 0.62
C PRO A 53 6.47 15.18 1.37
N MET A 54 7.72 15.53 1.64
CA MET A 54 8.14 16.87 2.07
C MET A 54 7.48 17.37 3.35
N GLY A 55 7.24 16.45 4.29
CA GLY A 55 6.77 16.80 5.63
C GLY A 55 5.42 17.50 5.66
N MET A 56 5.16 18.17 6.78
CA MET A 56 3.91 18.91 7.00
C MET A 56 4.15 20.22 7.74
N ASN A 57 3.18 21.12 7.68
CA ASN A 57 3.13 22.24 8.61
C ASN A 57 2.81 21.68 10.02
N MET A 58 3.86 21.37 10.79
CA MET A 58 3.74 20.68 12.07
C MET A 58 2.96 21.47 13.12
N ALA A 59 2.98 22.82 13.05
CA ALA A 59 2.19 23.66 13.93
C ALA A 59 0.68 23.50 13.71
N LYS A 60 0.26 23.19 12.48
CA LYS A 60 -1.13 22.94 12.12
C LYS A 60 -1.49 21.45 12.04
N TYR A 61 -0.50 20.55 12.03
CA TYR A 61 -0.69 19.11 12.01
C TYR A 61 -0.80 18.51 13.41
N THR A 62 0.05 18.97 14.35
CA THR A 62 0.15 18.32 15.67
C THR A 62 -1.08 18.63 16.53
N PRO A 63 -1.80 17.64 17.07
CA PRO A 63 -2.87 17.89 18.04
C PRO A 63 -2.34 18.59 19.30
N ALA A 64 -3.14 19.48 19.86
CA ALA A 64 -2.73 20.38 20.97
C ALA A 64 -2.40 19.62 22.28
N SER A 65 -3.06 18.47 22.52
CA SER A 65 -2.90 17.69 23.75
C SER A 65 -2.81 16.19 23.47
N GLU A 66 -2.21 15.46 24.38
CA GLU A 66 -2.25 14.00 24.43
C GLU A 66 -3.55 13.51 25.05
N GLY A 67 -3.90 12.24 24.80
CA GLY A 67 -5.12 11.61 25.30
C GLY A 67 -6.23 11.61 24.25
N ALA A 68 -7.45 12.02 24.63
CA ALA A 68 -8.56 12.09 23.69
C ALA A 68 -8.25 13.01 22.51
N LEU A 69 -8.43 12.52 21.29
CA LEU A 69 -8.02 13.22 20.08
C LEU A 69 -8.90 14.44 19.81
N VAL A 70 -8.29 15.60 19.85
CA VAL A 70 -8.83 16.84 19.31
C VAL A 70 -8.09 17.12 18.00
N LEU A 71 -8.83 17.13 16.90
CA LEU A 71 -8.23 17.29 15.58
C LEU A 71 -7.60 18.67 15.40
N SER A 72 -6.39 18.66 14.91
CA SER A 72 -5.69 19.87 14.45
C SER A 72 -6.24 20.32 13.08
N PRO A 73 -5.95 21.57 12.63
CA PRO A 73 -6.45 22.05 11.35
C PRO A 73 -6.12 21.14 10.16
N VAL A 74 -4.91 20.59 10.10
CA VAL A 74 -4.51 19.67 9.00
C VAL A 74 -5.26 18.34 9.08
N LEU A 75 -5.55 17.84 10.28
CA LEU A 75 -6.25 16.57 10.47
C LEU A 75 -7.78 16.69 10.42
N SER A 76 -8.33 17.91 10.34
CA SER A 76 -9.78 18.14 10.35
C SER A 76 -10.58 17.34 9.31
N PRO A 77 -10.08 17.02 8.09
CA PRO A 77 -10.84 16.19 7.15
C PRO A 77 -11.14 14.78 7.66
N LEU A 78 -10.39 14.29 8.65
CA LEU A 78 -10.57 12.94 9.24
C LEU A 78 -11.62 12.89 10.35
N GLU A 79 -12.44 13.94 10.59
CA GLU A 79 -13.41 13.99 11.69
C GLU A 79 -14.33 12.75 11.73
N ALA A 80 -14.83 12.30 10.59
CA ALA A 80 -15.70 11.12 10.51
C ALA A 80 -15.01 9.80 10.94
N TYR A 81 -13.68 9.80 10.96
CA TYR A 81 -12.86 8.63 11.28
C TYR A 81 -12.10 8.79 12.59
N ARG A 82 -12.33 9.86 13.35
CA ARG A 82 -11.63 10.18 14.60
C ARG A 82 -11.50 8.98 15.54
N ASP A 83 -12.60 8.26 15.76
CA ASP A 83 -12.65 7.13 16.69
C ASP A 83 -11.93 5.86 16.16
N ARG A 84 -11.51 5.88 14.90
CA ARG A 84 -10.79 4.78 14.22
C ARG A 84 -9.33 5.12 13.92
N MET A 85 -8.84 6.24 14.43
CA MET A 85 -7.47 6.69 14.15
C MET A 85 -6.69 6.96 15.42
N LEU A 86 -5.39 6.71 15.34
CA LEU A 86 -4.39 7.01 16.35
C LEU A 86 -3.36 7.95 15.73
N VAL A 87 -3.21 9.14 16.30
CA VAL A 87 -2.13 10.07 15.95
C VAL A 87 -0.96 9.81 16.88
N ILE A 88 0.24 9.62 16.33
CA ILE A 88 1.42 9.29 17.09
C ILE A 88 2.48 10.34 16.88
N GLY A 89 2.85 11.05 17.95
CA GLY A 89 3.97 11.98 17.98
C GLY A 89 5.22 11.35 18.58
N GLY A 90 6.40 11.88 18.21
CA GLY A 90 7.69 11.47 18.78
C GLY A 90 8.36 10.28 18.08
N LEU A 91 7.78 9.76 16.97
CA LEU A 91 8.46 8.73 16.17
C LEU A 91 9.52 9.35 15.27
N ASP A 92 10.66 8.70 15.17
CA ASP A 92 11.83 9.18 14.44
C ASP A 92 12.20 8.22 13.30
N SER A 93 12.53 8.77 12.12
CA SER A 93 13.18 8.05 11.01
C SER A 93 14.68 8.33 11.05
N LYS A 94 15.33 8.00 12.16
CA LYS A 94 16.68 8.46 12.51
C LYS A 94 17.78 7.98 11.57
N GLU A 95 17.64 6.82 10.95
CA GLU A 95 18.56 6.33 9.93
C GLU A 95 18.59 7.18 8.67
N ALA A 96 17.57 8.03 8.46
CA ALA A 96 17.57 9.05 7.41
C ALA A 96 18.38 10.29 7.81
N ASP A 97 18.69 10.52 9.09
CA ASP A 97 19.44 11.68 9.58
C ASP A 97 20.94 11.48 9.36
N ALA A 98 21.39 11.79 8.16
CA ALA A 98 22.81 11.76 7.80
C ALA A 98 23.20 13.05 7.08
N ARG A 99 24.50 13.38 7.14
CA ARG A 99 25.03 14.64 6.59
C ARG A 99 25.66 14.48 5.21
N ASP A 100 25.40 13.37 4.53
CA ASP A 100 26.05 12.97 3.28
C ASP A 100 25.26 13.33 2.00
N GLY A 101 24.35 14.28 2.07
CA GLY A 101 23.52 14.73 0.95
C GLY A 101 22.28 13.84 0.74
N GLY A 102 21.54 14.05 -0.36
CA GLY A 102 20.40 13.22 -0.77
C GLY A 102 19.31 13.07 0.29
N VAL A 103 18.99 14.12 1.01
CA VAL A 103 18.08 14.09 2.17
C VAL A 103 16.71 13.54 1.78
N HIS A 104 16.12 14.05 0.71
CA HIS A 104 14.80 13.67 0.24
C HIS A 104 14.71 12.18 -0.20
N PRO A 105 15.55 11.69 -1.13
CA PRO A 105 15.52 10.27 -1.51
C PRO A 105 15.82 9.36 -0.30
N ARG A 106 16.70 9.78 0.60
CA ARG A 106 17.04 9.02 1.79
C ARG A 106 15.86 8.94 2.76
N CYS A 107 15.16 10.07 3.04
CA CYS A 107 14.05 10.06 3.98
C CYS A 107 12.89 9.18 3.51
N GLN A 108 12.54 9.24 2.23
CA GLN A 108 11.48 8.42 1.65
C GLN A 108 11.78 6.92 1.77
N THR A 109 12.99 6.53 1.37
CA THR A 109 13.41 5.12 1.44
C THR A 109 13.49 4.62 2.89
N THR A 110 14.11 5.39 3.78
CA THR A 110 14.27 4.98 5.20
C THR A 110 12.94 4.91 5.91
N TRP A 111 11.99 5.80 5.62
CA TRP A 111 10.64 5.75 6.18
C TRP A 111 9.95 4.40 5.94
N ALA A 112 10.17 3.80 4.78
CA ALA A 112 9.56 2.52 4.42
C ALA A 112 10.35 1.29 4.90
N THR A 113 11.67 1.43 5.11
CA THR A 113 12.57 0.30 5.35
C THR A 113 13.22 0.28 6.72
N GLY A 114 13.25 1.41 7.43
CA GLY A 114 14.01 1.58 8.67
C GLY A 114 15.53 1.45 8.47
N VAL A 115 16.03 1.52 7.22
CA VAL A 115 17.44 1.33 6.89
C VAL A 115 17.95 2.53 6.07
N LYS A 116 19.12 3.05 6.41
CA LYS A 116 19.76 4.09 5.62
C LYS A 116 20.03 3.58 4.20
N ALA A 117 19.51 4.30 3.20
CA ALA A 117 19.80 4.01 1.81
C ALA A 117 21.30 4.22 1.51
N LYS A 118 21.89 3.35 0.72
CA LYS A 118 23.27 3.50 0.24
C LYS A 118 23.39 4.72 -0.66
N ALA A 119 24.34 5.60 -0.35
CA ALA A 119 24.70 6.72 -1.22
C ALA A 119 25.32 6.17 -2.51
N THR A 120 24.54 6.15 -3.59
CA THR A 120 24.94 5.75 -4.93
C THR A 120 24.00 6.32 -5.97
N GLU A 121 24.53 6.74 -7.10
CA GLU A 121 23.79 7.13 -8.30
C GLU A 121 23.77 6.01 -9.36
N GLY A 122 24.50 4.93 -9.10
CA GLY A 122 24.63 3.78 -9.98
C GLY A 122 23.55 2.72 -9.79
N ALA A 123 23.75 1.59 -10.44
CA ALA A 123 22.83 0.44 -10.38
C ALA A 123 22.98 -0.40 -9.11
N ASP A 124 23.97 -0.13 -8.28
CA ASP A 124 24.28 -0.86 -7.03
C ASP A 124 23.44 -0.34 -5.84
N LEU A 125 22.17 -0.11 -6.10
CA LEU A 125 21.18 0.33 -5.12
C LEU A 125 21.12 -0.61 -3.92
N ARG A 126 21.02 -0.02 -2.72
CA ARG A 126 20.84 -0.79 -1.49
C ARG A 126 20.05 0.01 -0.46
N ALA A 127 18.99 -0.62 0.02
CA ALA A 127 18.15 -0.19 1.14
C ALA A 127 17.81 -1.41 2.00
N GLY A 128 16.78 -1.35 2.82
CA GLY A 128 16.19 -2.54 3.46
C GLY A 128 15.04 -3.10 2.62
N THR A 129 14.57 -4.28 2.95
CA THR A 129 13.22 -4.71 2.54
C THR A 129 12.21 -3.82 3.24
N SER A 130 11.24 -3.26 2.51
CA SER A 130 10.21 -2.42 3.12
C SER A 130 9.17 -3.27 3.87
N TRP A 131 8.55 -2.68 4.88
CA TRP A 131 7.63 -3.40 5.76
C TRP A 131 6.39 -3.96 5.04
N ASP A 132 5.87 -3.27 4.00
CA ASP A 132 4.83 -3.78 3.12
C ASP A 132 5.25 -5.08 2.42
N GLN A 133 6.51 -5.21 2.04
CA GLN A 133 7.00 -6.40 1.36
C GLN A 133 7.22 -7.59 2.29
N TYR A 134 7.47 -7.38 3.59
CA TYR A 134 7.38 -8.45 4.57
C TYR A 134 5.94 -8.96 4.70
N ILE A 135 4.95 -8.05 4.71
CA ILE A 135 3.54 -8.43 4.74
C ILE A 135 3.12 -9.12 3.45
N ALA A 136 3.59 -8.64 2.30
CA ALA A 136 3.27 -9.22 0.99
C ALA A 136 3.79 -10.67 0.84
N ARG A 137 4.88 -11.03 1.49
CA ARG A 137 5.38 -12.42 1.52
C ARG A 137 4.41 -13.38 2.19
N GLU A 138 3.64 -12.92 3.16
CA GLU A 138 2.66 -13.72 3.90
C GLU A 138 1.25 -13.58 3.30
N LEU A 139 0.68 -12.37 3.32
CA LEU A 139 -0.69 -12.16 2.87
C LEU A 139 -0.84 -12.26 1.34
N GLY A 140 0.18 -11.87 0.59
CA GLY A 140 0.18 -11.90 -0.87
C GLY A 140 0.24 -13.29 -1.49
N GLN A 141 0.52 -14.35 -0.71
CA GLN A 141 0.49 -15.73 -1.20
C GLN A 141 -0.90 -16.18 -1.64
N GLN A 142 -1.94 -15.54 -1.11
CA GLN A 142 -3.32 -15.92 -1.34
C GLN A 142 -4.01 -15.10 -2.42
N THR A 143 -3.32 -14.11 -3.00
CA THR A 143 -3.86 -13.16 -3.98
C THR A 143 -3.14 -13.21 -5.32
N GLN A 144 -3.79 -12.73 -6.38
CA GLN A 144 -3.20 -12.65 -7.71
C GLN A 144 -1.97 -11.73 -7.73
N LEU A 145 -2.04 -10.58 -7.06
CA LEU A 145 -0.92 -9.67 -6.86
C LEU A 145 -0.46 -9.77 -5.41
N GLY A 146 0.82 -10.04 -5.19
CA GLY A 146 1.39 -10.07 -3.84
C GLY A 146 1.30 -8.71 -3.16
N SER A 147 1.50 -7.65 -3.94
CA SER A 147 1.33 -6.25 -3.54
C SER A 147 0.98 -5.38 -4.73
N LEU A 148 0.47 -4.17 -4.47
CA LEU A 148 0.14 -3.16 -5.47
C LEU A 148 0.81 -1.83 -5.11
N GLU A 149 1.73 -1.39 -5.96
CA GLU A 149 2.52 -0.18 -5.80
C GLU A 149 1.95 0.92 -6.69
N LEU A 150 1.41 1.98 -6.08
CA LEU A 150 0.74 3.09 -6.76
C LEU A 150 1.45 4.41 -6.51
N GLY A 151 1.44 5.29 -7.51
CA GLY A 151 1.97 6.64 -7.40
C GLY A 151 1.22 7.63 -8.27
N ILE A 152 1.43 8.91 -8.06
CA ILE A 152 0.84 9.98 -8.88
C ILE A 152 1.81 10.46 -9.97
N GLU A 153 3.10 10.36 -9.71
CA GLU A 153 4.13 10.85 -10.62
C GLU A 153 4.86 9.69 -11.29
N PRO A 154 5.30 9.86 -12.55
CA PRO A 154 6.04 8.81 -13.25
C PRO A 154 7.33 8.46 -12.49
N PRO A 155 7.64 7.17 -12.26
CA PRO A 155 8.84 6.78 -11.55
C PRO A 155 10.09 7.01 -12.41
N ALA A 156 11.11 7.67 -11.86
CA ALA A 156 12.43 7.75 -12.43
C ALA A 156 13.34 6.72 -11.78
N MET A 157 13.55 5.57 -12.41
CA MET A 157 14.33 4.46 -11.84
C MET A 157 15.84 4.58 -12.08
N GLY A 158 16.30 5.66 -12.71
CA GLY A 158 17.71 5.98 -12.96
C GLY A 158 17.95 7.47 -12.92
N GLY A 159 19.22 7.88 -12.97
CA GLY A 159 19.64 9.28 -12.84
C GLY A 159 19.85 9.70 -11.38
N SER A 160 20.30 10.94 -11.17
CA SER A 160 20.56 11.54 -9.85
C SER A 160 19.40 12.44 -9.42
N CYS A 161 18.79 12.16 -8.28
CA CYS A 161 17.71 12.95 -7.65
C CYS A 161 18.13 13.48 -6.29
N GLY A 162 19.38 13.83 -6.13
CA GLY A 162 19.97 14.36 -4.92
C GLY A 162 21.47 14.02 -4.90
N VAL A 163 22.26 14.83 -4.23
CA VAL A 163 23.71 14.63 -4.20
C VAL A 163 24.03 13.23 -3.71
N GLY A 164 24.60 12.39 -4.61
CA GLY A 164 25.02 11.04 -4.31
C GLY A 164 23.91 9.99 -4.23
N TYR A 165 22.67 10.29 -4.65
CA TYR A 165 21.54 9.35 -4.57
C TYR A 165 20.79 9.23 -5.90
N SER A 166 20.55 8.00 -6.32
CA SER A 166 19.73 7.69 -7.50
C SER A 166 18.28 8.09 -7.32
N CYS A 167 17.63 8.50 -8.42
CA CYS A 167 16.18 8.77 -8.47
C CYS A 167 15.32 7.57 -8.07
N ALA A 168 15.83 6.35 -8.18
CA ALA A 168 15.12 5.15 -7.72
C ALA A 168 14.69 5.24 -6.25
N TYR A 169 15.48 5.91 -5.40
CA TYR A 169 15.18 6.08 -3.98
C TYR A 169 14.01 7.04 -3.72
N SER A 170 13.74 8.00 -4.63
CA SER A 170 12.60 8.93 -4.54
C SER A 170 11.37 8.44 -5.30
N SER A 171 11.50 7.39 -6.10
CA SER A 171 10.44 6.92 -7.00
C SER A 171 9.64 5.76 -6.43
N THR A 172 10.01 5.24 -5.26
CA THR A 172 9.29 4.15 -4.60
C THR A 172 9.44 4.18 -3.08
N ILE A 173 8.43 3.65 -2.39
CA ILE A 173 8.46 3.28 -0.98
C ILE A 173 8.41 1.76 -0.79
N ALA A 174 8.37 0.98 -1.87
CA ALA A 174 8.28 -0.48 -1.83
C ALA A 174 9.59 -1.12 -2.31
N TRP A 175 10.22 -1.91 -1.44
CA TRP A 175 11.47 -2.61 -1.70
C TRP A 175 11.29 -4.10 -1.44
N ARG A 176 11.25 -4.91 -2.51
CA ARG A 176 11.07 -6.38 -2.42
C ARG A 176 12.15 -7.05 -1.56
N ASN A 177 13.35 -6.54 -1.67
CA ASN A 177 14.53 -6.90 -0.87
C ASN A 177 15.49 -5.71 -0.82
N ALA A 178 16.66 -5.88 -0.20
CA ALA A 178 17.61 -4.81 -0.01
C ALA A 178 18.13 -4.14 -1.29
N THR A 179 17.95 -4.74 -2.46
CA THR A 179 18.51 -4.25 -3.72
C THR A 179 17.49 -4.11 -4.86
N THR A 180 16.22 -4.43 -4.59
CA THR A 180 15.18 -4.46 -5.63
C THR A 180 14.03 -3.51 -5.28
N PRO A 181 14.09 -2.24 -5.75
CA PRO A 181 12.96 -1.34 -5.66
C PRO A 181 11.82 -1.80 -6.57
N LEU A 182 10.57 -1.60 -6.14
CA LEU A 182 9.37 -1.85 -6.93
C LEU A 182 8.86 -0.51 -7.45
N PRO A 183 8.81 -0.31 -8.79
CA PRO A 183 8.32 0.94 -9.36
C PRO A 183 6.87 1.20 -8.98
N MET A 184 6.54 2.45 -8.66
CA MET A 184 5.17 2.89 -8.46
C MET A 184 4.48 3.10 -9.80
N GLU A 185 3.36 2.42 -10.02
CA GLU A 185 2.55 2.62 -11.22
C GLU A 185 1.71 3.89 -11.08
N ASN A 186 1.84 4.81 -12.02
CA ASN A 186 1.14 6.08 -12.01
C ASN A 186 0.05 6.19 -13.09
N ASN A 187 -0.04 5.23 -14.00
CA ASN A 187 -1.06 5.22 -15.04
C ASN A 187 -2.26 4.37 -14.63
N PRO A 188 -3.45 4.97 -14.40
CA PRO A 188 -4.65 4.24 -13.99
C PRO A 188 -5.03 3.11 -14.94
N ARG A 189 -4.82 3.29 -16.26
CA ARG A 189 -5.06 2.26 -17.25
C ARG A 189 -4.14 1.06 -17.05
N ALA A 190 -2.84 1.29 -16.81
CA ALA A 190 -1.88 0.22 -16.55
C ALA A 190 -2.19 -0.51 -15.23
N VAL A 191 -2.65 0.22 -14.19
CA VAL A 191 -3.14 -0.39 -12.95
C VAL A 191 -4.33 -1.30 -13.23
N PHE A 192 -5.33 -0.83 -13.99
CA PHE A 192 -6.49 -1.62 -14.37
C PHE A 192 -6.09 -2.89 -15.13
N GLU A 193 -5.22 -2.74 -16.13
CA GLU A 193 -4.71 -3.87 -16.92
C GLU A 193 -3.91 -4.86 -16.07
N ARG A 194 -3.17 -4.38 -15.07
CA ARG A 194 -2.46 -5.24 -14.11
C ARG A 194 -3.40 -6.03 -13.20
N LEU A 195 -4.55 -5.44 -12.84
CA LEU A 195 -5.57 -6.09 -12.00
C LEU A 195 -6.42 -7.08 -12.78
N PHE A 196 -6.89 -6.71 -13.97
CA PHE A 196 -7.95 -7.42 -14.68
C PHE A 196 -7.55 -7.95 -16.06
N GLY A 197 -6.33 -7.68 -16.50
CA GLY A 197 -5.85 -7.99 -17.84
C GLY A 197 -6.13 -6.88 -18.85
N ALA A 198 -5.59 -7.03 -20.05
CA ALA A 198 -5.65 -6.01 -21.12
C ALA A 198 -7.03 -5.94 -21.84
N SER A 199 -8.10 -6.48 -21.27
CA SER A 199 -9.46 -6.36 -21.78
C SER A 199 -10.04 -4.97 -21.46
N ASP A 200 -10.97 -4.50 -22.28
CA ASP A 200 -11.69 -3.25 -22.02
C ASP A 200 -12.75 -3.37 -20.91
N THR A 201 -12.95 -4.58 -20.40
CA THR A 201 -13.98 -4.93 -19.42
C THR A 201 -13.48 -5.98 -18.43
N THR A 202 -14.15 -6.06 -17.29
CA THR A 202 -13.99 -7.12 -16.28
C THR A 202 -14.74 -8.42 -16.62
N ASP A 203 -15.22 -8.56 -17.87
CA ASP A 203 -15.90 -9.77 -18.33
C ASP A 203 -15.07 -11.04 -18.14
N SER A 204 -15.69 -12.08 -17.58
CA SER A 204 -15.00 -13.31 -17.19
C SER A 204 -14.46 -14.12 -18.38
N LYS A 205 -15.16 -14.12 -19.52
CA LYS A 205 -14.75 -14.86 -20.72
C LYS A 205 -13.53 -14.20 -21.38
N ALA A 206 -13.57 -12.88 -21.54
CA ALA A 206 -12.46 -12.12 -22.10
C ALA A 206 -11.20 -12.24 -21.22
N ARG A 207 -11.35 -12.30 -19.91
CA ARG A 207 -10.26 -12.54 -18.96
C ARG A 207 -9.68 -13.95 -19.10
N LEU A 208 -10.52 -14.96 -19.22
CA LEU A 208 -10.08 -16.36 -19.35
C LEU A 208 -9.24 -16.55 -20.62
N ASP A 209 -9.67 -16.00 -21.74
CA ASP A 209 -8.94 -16.10 -23.02
C ASP A 209 -7.52 -15.48 -22.92
N LEU A 210 -7.39 -14.35 -22.22
CA LEU A 210 -6.09 -13.73 -21.95
C LEU A 210 -5.19 -14.60 -21.04
N ILE A 211 -5.75 -15.13 -19.96
CA ILE A 211 -5.04 -15.99 -19.00
C ILE A 211 -4.49 -17.23 -19.68
N LEU A 212 -5.29 -17.88 -20.51
CA LEU A 212 -4.87 -19.10 -21.24
C LEU A 212 -3.74 -18.81 -22.24
N ARG A 213 -3.79 -17.62 -22.88
CA ARG A 213 -2.71 -17.18 -23.77
C ARG A 213 -1.41 -16.93 -23.00
N ASP A 214 -1.48 -16.23 -21.86
CA ASP A 214 -0.32 -15.91 -21.03
C ASP A 214 0.32 -17.18 -20.43
N LYS A 215 -0.49 -18.15 -20.03
CA LYS A 215 -0.04 -19.48 -19.57
C LYS A 215 0.76 -20.22 -20.64
N SER A 216 0.28 -20.23 -21.88
CA SER A 216 0.97 -20.87 -23.02
C SER A 216 2.33 -20.24 -23.30
N ILE A 217 2.46 -18.90 -23.16
CA ILE A 217 3.73 -18.19 -23.31
C ILE A 217 4.71 -18.59 -22.18
N LEU A 218 4.24 -18.65 -20.94
CA LEU A 218 5.06 -19.01 -19.77
C LEU A 218 5.60 -20.45 -19.87
N ASP A 219 4.78 -21.41 -20.28
CA ASP A 219 5.21 -22.78 -20.49
C ASP A 219 6.37 -22.88 -21.48
N GLY A 220 6.31 -22.08 -22.56
CA GLY A 220 7.38 -21.98 -23.55
C GLY A 220 8.69 -21.37 -23.01
N VAL A 221 8.57 -20.39 -22.10
CA VAL A 221 9.72 -19.71 -21.47
C VAL A 221 10.40 -20.61 -20.46
N ASN A 222 9.65 -21.31 -19.60
CA ASN A 222 10.17 -22.20 -18.56
C ASN A 222 11.01 -23.34 -19.11
N GLY A 223 10.58 -23.93 -20.21
CA GLY A 223 11.33 -25.00 -20.88
C GLY A 223 12.72 -24.53 -21.35
N LYS A 224 12.81 -23.32 -21.91
CA LYS A 224 14.08 -22.73 -22.39
C LYS A 224 15.01 -22.32 -21.24
N LEU A 225 14.47 -21.77 -20.16
CA LEU A 225 15.24 -21.36 -18.99
C LEU A 225 15.86 -22.53 -18.23
N SER A 226 15.11 -23.59 -18.06
CA SER A 226 15.59 -24.82 -17.40
C SER A 226 16.74 -25.45 -18.17
N ALA A 227 16.73 -25.35 -19.52
CA ALA A 227 17.83 -25.78 -20.35
C ALA A 227 19.06 -24.85 -20.24
N LEU A 228 18.85 -23.54 -20.24
CA LEU A 228 19.92 -22.53 -20.14
C LEU A 228 20.67 -22.62 -18.80
N ARG A 229 19.94 -22.85 -17.69
CA ARG A 229 20.53 -22.96 -16.33
C ARG A 229 21.60 -24.06 -16.24
N LYS A 230 21.48 -25.11 -17.03
CA LYS A 230 22.43 -26.23 -17.06
C LYS A 230 23.73 -25.89 -17.79
N THR A 231 23.77 -24.76 -18.51
CA THR A 231 24.89 -24.40 -19.41
C THR A 231 25.67 -23.14 -18.97
N VAL A 232 25.17 -22.40 -17.93
CA VAL A 232 25.78 -21.15 -17.49
C VAL A 232 26.66 -21.33 -16.24
N GLY A 233 27.67 -20.46 -16.11
CA GLY A 233 28.57 -20.44 -14.94
C GLY A 233 27.96 -19.89 -13.68
N PRO A 234 28.62 -20.02 -12.48
CA PRO A 234 28.07 -19.67 -11.19
C PRO A 234 27.61 -18.21 -11.04
N GLY A 235 28.30 -17.25 -11.66
CA GLY A 235 27.93 -15.81 -11.60
C GLY A 235 26.65 -15.49 -12.37
N ASP A 236 26.42 -16.17 -13.49
CA ASP A 236 25.19 -16.02 -14.28
C ASP A 236 24.05 -16.87 -13.70
N GLY A 237 24.37 -17.92 -12.95
CA GLY A 237 23.41 -18.73 -12.22
C GLY A 237 22.60 -17.90 -11.23
N LEU A 238 23.23 -16.97 -10.49
CA LEU A 238 22.52 -16.06 -9.56
C LEU A 238 21.52 -15.12 -10.27
N LYS A 239 21.91 -14.59 -11.43
CA LYS A 239 21.01 -13.76 -12.24
C LYS A 239 19.84 -14.57 -12.80
N LEU A 240 20.12 -15.80 -13.23
CA LEU A 240 19.09 -16.72 -13.71
C LEU A 240 18.14 -17.15 -12.59
N ASP A 241 18.63 -17.36 -11.37
CA ASP A 241 17.79 -17.68 -10.21
C ASP A 241 16.84 -16.51 -9.87
N GLN A 242 17.33 -15.26 -9.89
CA GLN A 242 16.49 -14.07 -9.74
C GLN A 242 15.42 -13.95 -10.84
N TYR A 243 15.78 -14.28 -12.08
CA TYR A 243 14.84 -14.30 -13.18
C TYR A 243 13.81 -15.44 -13.05
N LEU A 244 14.24 -16.63 -12.61
CA LEU A 244 13.35 -17.76 -12.34
C LEU A 244 12.37 -17.45 -11.22
N ASP A 245 12.79 -16.73 -10.18
CA ASP A 245 11.88 -16.29 -9.11
C ASP A 245 10.82 -15.29 -9.63
N ALA A 246 11.21 -14.40 -10.56
CA ALA A 246 10.25 -13.51 -11.22
C ALA A 246 9.27 -14.31 -12.11
N VAL A 247 9.72 -15.32 -12.83
CA VAL A 247 8.86 -16.19 -13.65
C VAL A 247 7.89 -16.98 -12.77
N ARG A 248 8.34 -17.52 -11.63
CA ARG A 248 7.46 -18.21 -10.65
C ARG A 248 6.40 -17.27 -10.07
N ASP A 249 6.75 -16.02 -9.84
CA ASP A 249 5.75 -15.01 -9.40
C ASP A 249 4.68 -14.80 -10.47
N VAL A 250 5.07 -14.73 -11.75
CA VAL A 250 4.12 -14.62 -12.87
C VAL A 250 3.25 -15.88 -12.99
N GLU A 251 3.83 -17.08 -12.86
CA GLU A 251 3.07 -18.35 -12.86
C GLU A 251 2.02 -18.37 -11.74
N ARG A 252 2.41 -18.00 -10.53
CA ARG A 252 1.48 -17.93 -9.40
C ARG A 252 0.35 -16.94 -9.66
N ARG A 253 0.65 -15.78 -10.27
CA ARG A 253 -0.35 -14.77 -10.63
C ARG A 253 -1.33 -15.29 -11.68
N VAL A 254 -0.85 -15.99 -12.71
CA VAL A 254 -1.69 -16.61 -13.74
C VAL A 254 -2.60 -17.67 -13.11
N GLN A 255 -2.05 -18.52 -12.25
CA GLN A 255 -2.83 -19.55 -11.54
C GLN A 255 -3.92 -18.92 -10.65
N LYS A 256 -3.58 -17.86 -9.90
CA LYS A 256 -4.56 -17.13 -9.07
C LYS A 256 -5.62 -16.41 -9.92
N ALA A 257 -5.24 -15.87 -11.07
CA ALA A 257 -6.18 -15.29 -12.00
C ALA A 257 -7.16 -16.33 -12.56
N GLU A 258 -6.71 -17.52 -12.89
CA GLU A 258 -7.58 -18.64 -13.28
C GLU A 258 -8.60 -18.99 -12.17
N GLU A 259 -8.15 -19.11 -10.92
CA GLU A 259 -9.03 -19.37 -9.77
C GLU A 259 -10.08 -18.25 -9.53
N GLN A 260 -9.77 -17.03 -9.93
CA GLN A 260 -10.64 -15.85 -9.73
C GLN A 260 -11.56 -15.53 -10.91
N VAL A 261 -11.36 -16.15 -12.07
CA VAL A 261 -12.19 -15.90 -13.27
C VAL A 261 -13.68 -16.14 -12.98
N GLU A 262 -14.00 -17.12 -12.16
CA GLU A 262 -15.37 -17.48 -11.80
C GLU A 262 -16.03 -16.50 -10.81
N LYS A 263 -15.25 -15.63 -10.15
CA LYS A 263 -15.80 -14.60 -9.27
C LYS A 263 -16.47 -13.50 -10.10
N GLN A 264 -17.70 -13.18 -9.76
CA GLN A 264 -18.37 -12.00 -10.31
C GLN A 264 -17.65 -10.75 -9.80
N LEU A 265 -17.00 -10.03 -10.71
CA LEU A 265 -16.38 -8.75 -10.42
C LEU A 265 -17.38 -7.61 -10.67
N PRO A 266 -17.28 -6.48 -9.95
CA PRO A 266 -17.99 -5.28 -10.33
C PRO A 266 -17.69 -4.92 -11.79
N VAL A 267 -18.72 -4.56 -12.56
CA VAL A 267 -18.52 -4.10 -13.93
C VAL A 267 -17.92 -2.70 -13.87
N VAL A 268 -16.73 -2.55 -14.37
CA VAL A 268 -15.98 -1.29 -14.37
C VAL A 268 -15.33 -1.11 -15.74
N ASP A 269 -15.48 0.08 -16.31
CA ASP A 269 -14.84 0.44 -17.56
C ASP A 269 -13.34 0.73 -17.34
N ARG A 270 -12.54 0.40 -18.33
CA ARG A 270 -11.11 0.68 -18.32
C ARG A 270 -10.84 2.20 -18.40
N PRO A 271 -10.01 2.77 -17.52
CA PRO A 271 -9.63 4.17 -17.59
C PRO A 271 -8.95 4.52 -18.91
N ALA A 272 -9.22 5.73 -19.41
CA ALA A 272 -8.62 6.19 -20.68
C ALA A 272 -7.11 6.47 -20.56
N GLY A 273 -6.66 6.89 -19.39
CA GLY A 273 -5.26 7.25 -19.11
C GLY A 273 -5.14 8.09 -17.84
N VAL A 274 -4.09 8.90 -17.76
CA VAL A 274 -3.82 9.78 -16.62
C VAL A 274 -4.70 11.03 -16.70
N PRO A 275 -5.52 11.33 -15.67
CA PRO A 275 -6.32 12.55 -15.60
C PRO A 275 -5.46 13.84 -15.55
N GLY A 276 -6.07 14.97 -15.94
CA GLY A 276 -5.37 16.25 -16.03
C GLY A 276 -5.09 16.92 -14.69
N THR A 277 -5.96 16.73 -13.69
CA THR A 277 -5.80 17.32 -12.36
C THR A 277 -5.26 16.31 -11.35
N PHE A 278 -4.62 16.81 -10.28
CA PHE A 278 -4.16 15.95 -9.20
C PHE A 278 -5.32 15.24 -8.52
N GLU A 279 -6.40 15.96 -8.26
CA GLU A 279 -7.58 15.43 -7.56
C GLU A 279 -8.22 14.27 -8.30
N GLU A 280 -8.50 14.43 -9.60
CA GLU A 280 -9.08 13.37 -10.42
C GLU A 280 -8.15 12.15 -10.51
N HIS A 281 -6.85 12.39 -10.68
CA HIS A 281 -5.86 11.31 -10.74
C HIS A 281 -5.78 10.56 -9.41
N ALA A 282 -5.65 11.26 -8.28
CA ALA A 282 -5.58 10.66 -6.96
C ALA A 282 -6.85 9.85 -6.63
N LYS A 283 -8.03 10.40 -6.92
CA LYS A 283 -9.31 9.71 -6.71
C LYS A 283 -9.43 8.46 -7.56
N LEU A 284 -9.07 8.53 -8.85
CA LEU A 284 -9.11 7.36 -9.74
C LEU A 284 -8.15 6.25 -9.29
N MET A 285 -6.96 6.60 -8.83
CA MET A 285 -6.01 5.62 -8.28
C MET A 285 -6.53 5.01 -6.97
N PHE A 286 -7.16 5.79 -6.09
CA PHE A 286 -7.83 5.27 -4.89
C PHE A 286 -9.05 4.41 -5.22
N ASP A 287 -9.78 4.71 -6.30
CA ASP A 287 -10.88 3.88 -6.80
C ASP A 287 -10.38 2.50 -7.21
N LEU A 288 -9.27 2.45 -7.95
CA LEU A 288 -8.64 1.21 -8.37
C LEU A 288 -8.08 0.42 -7.17
N LEU A 289 -7.52 1.11 -6.18
CA LEU A 289 -7.07 0.48 -4.93
C LEU A 289 -8.25 -0.13 -4.14
N ALA A 290 -9.34 0.61 -3.99
CA ALA A 290 -10.55 0.11 -3.33
C ALA A 290 -11.10 -1.12 -4.05
N LEU A 291 -11.13 -1.08 -5.39
CA LEU A 291 -11.55 -2.21 -6.22
C LEU A 291 -10.61 -3.41 -6.08
N ALA A 292 -9.29 -3.20 -6.03
CA ALA A 292 -8.31 -4.26 -5.83
C ALA A 292 -8.49 -4.96 -4.47
N PHE A 293 -8.79 -4.19 -3.43
CA PHE A 293 -9.09 -4.72 -2.10
C PHE A 293 -10.45 -5.42 -2.05
N GLN A 294 -11.49 -4.83 -2.64
CA GLN A 294 -12.83 -5.42 -2.70
C GLN A 294 -12.86 -6.76 -3.40
N THR A 295 -12.10 -6.89 -4.48
CA THR A 295 -12.03 -8.11 -5.28
C THR A 295 -10.98 -9.11 -4.79
N ASP A 296 -10.25 -8.80 -3.72
CA ASP A 296 -9.14 -9.59 -3.15
C ASP A 296 -8.04 -9.90 -4.19
N MET A 297 -7.81 -8.96 -5.12
CA MET A 297 -6.71 -9.05 -6.08
C MET A 297 -5.36 -8.82 -5.43
N THR A 298 -5.33 -8.02 -4.37
CA THR A 298 -4.21 -7.85 -3.44
C THR A 298 -4.72 -7.55 -2.04
N ARG A 299 -3.88 -7.79 -1.04
CA ARG A 299 -4.13 -7.44 0.37
C ARG A 299 -3.12 -6.43 0.89
N VAL A 300 -2.14 -6.07 0.08
CA VAL A 300 -1.06 -5.16 0.45
C VAL A 300 -0.91 -4.10 -0.63
N ALA A 301 -0.96 -2.84 -0.24
CA ALA A 301 -0.76 -1.74 -1.18
C ALA A 301 0.06 -0.61 -0.55
N SER A 302 0.88 0.02 -1.37
CA SER A 302 1.61 1.24 -1.05
C SER A 302 1.27 2.32 -2.07
N TYR A 303 1.00 3.55 -1.59
CA TYR A 303 0.61 4.67 -2.41
C TYR A 303 1.46 5.90 -2.12
N LEU A 304 2.23 6.31 -3.11
CA LEU A 304 3.06 7.50 -3.10
C LEU A 304 2.27 8.68 -3.67
N MET A 305 1.77 9.58 -2.82
CA MET A 305 0.91 10.71 -3.21
C MET A 305 1.66 11.74 -4.09
N ALA A 306 2.96 11.91 -3.87
CA ALA A 306 3.91 12.57 -4.76
C ALA A 306 5.33 12.11 -4.37
N GLN A 307 6.30 12.34 -5.27
CA GLN A 307 7.70 12.03 -4.97
C GLN A 307 8.31 13.09 -4.06
N GLU A 308 9.30 12.72 -3.28
CA GLU A 308 10.19 13.71 -2.66
C GLU A 308 10.86 14.55 -3.76
N GLN A 309 10.99 15.83 -3.53
CA GLN A 309 11.47 16.82 -4.52
C GLN A 309 10.49 17.07 -5.70
N SER A 310 9.22 16.69 -5.59
CA SER A 310 8.22 17.01 -6.60
C SER A 310 8.15 18.50 -6.91
N VAL A 311 8.14 18.83 -8.17
CA VAL A 311 7.94 20.22 -8.67
C VAL A 311 6.50 20.45 -9.12
N ARG A 312 5.59 19.53 -8.80
CA ARG A 312 4.17 19.66 -9.11
C ARG A 312 3.58 20.90 -8.42
N THR A 313 2.66 21.56 -9.10
CA THR A 313 1.87 22.68 -8.60
C THR A 313 0.42 22.28 -8.40
N TYR A 314 -0.32 23.01 -7.57
CA TYR A 314 -1.72 22.70 -7.22
C TYR A 314 -2.57 23.98 -7.36
N PRO A 315 -2.71 24.50 -8.59
CA PRO A 315 -3.45 25.75 -8.84
C PRO A 315 -4.94 25.64 -8.47
N GLU A 316 -5.51 24.43 -8.53
CA GLU A 316 -6.89 24.14 -8.17
C GLU A 316 -7.25 24.49 -6.72
N ILE A 317 -6.25 24.52 -5.82
CA ILE A 317 -6.41 24.96 -4.44
C ILE A 317 -5.74 26.31 -4.15
N GLY A 318 -5.33 27.05 -5.19
CA GLY A 318 -4.63 28.31 -5.05
C GLY A 318 -3.19 28.19 -4.55
N VAL A 319 -2.51 27.08 -4.85
CA VAL A 319 -1.10 26.84 -4.57
C VAL A 319 -0.36 26.65 -5.90
N PRO A 320 0.00 27.74 -6.60
CA PRO A 320 0.71 27.67 -7.87
C PRO A 320 2.22 27.41 -7.70
N ASP A 321 2.70 27.45 -6.46
CA ASP A 321 4.12 27.22 -6.15
C ASP A 321 4.45 25.73 -6.34
N PRO A 322 5.63 25.40 -6.91
CA PRO A 322 6.09 24.01 -6.96
C PRO A 322 6.28 23.44 -5.55
N HIS A 323 5.85 22.20 -5.32
CA HIS A 323 5.75 21.60 -3.99
C HIS A 323 7.08 21.62 -3.22
N HIS A 324 8.19 21.13 -3.80
CA HIS A 324 9.48 21.12 -3.14
C HIS A 324 10.01 22.51 -2.79
N PRO A 325 10.05 23.52 -3.70
CA PRO A 325 10.39 24.88 -3.34
C PRO A 325 9.48 25.50 -2.28
N LEU A 326 8.19 25.16 -2.27
CA LEU A 326 7.25 25.61 -1.25
C LEU A 326 7.60 25.06 0.13
N SER A 327 8.02 23.78 0.19
CA SER A 327 8.36 23.13 1.44
C SER A 327 9.59 23.73 2.13
N HIS A 328 10.47 24.43 1.38
CA HIS A 328 11.53 25.26 1.91
C HIS A 328 11.01 26.66 2.23
N HIS A 329 10.09 26.73 3.17
CA HIS A 329 9.28 27.92 3.46
C HIS A 329 10.04 29.05 4.16
N GLN A 330 11.22 28.79 4.76
CA GLN A 330 12.03 29.79 5.48
C GLN A 330 11.20 30.56 6.54
N ASP A 331 10.26 29.86 7.18
CA ASP A 331 9.31 30.37 8.17
C ASP A 331 8.41 31.55 7.67
N ASP A 332 8.31 31.72 6.36
CA ASP A 332 7.38 32.66 5.73
C ASP A 332 5.93 32.22 6.02
N PRO A 333 5.12 33.08 6.70
CA PRO A 333 3.76 32.70 7.06
C PRO A 333 2.86 32.39 5.85
N ALA A 334 3.07 33.04 4.70
CA ALA A 334 2.28 32.81 3.50
C ALA A 334 2.61 31.44 2.87
N LYS A 335 3.88 31.04 2.85
CA LYS A 335 4.30 29.72 2.40
C LYS A 335 3.81 28.62 3.35
N LEU A 336 3.91 28.84 4.66
CA LEU A 336 3.39 27.92 5.68
C LEU A 336 1.88 27.72 5.56
N GLU A 337 1.11 28.77 5.23
CA GLU A 337 -0.33 28.66 4.98
C GLU A 337 -0.62 27.82 3.72
N LYS A 338 0.12 28.05 2.63
CA LYS A 338 0.02 27.26 1.40
C LYS A 338 0.38 25.79 1.64
N GLN A 339 1.44 25.52 2.42
CA GLN A 339 1.81 24.16 2.80
C GLN A 339 0.70 23.47 3.59
N ALA A 340 0.09 24.15 4.57
CA ALA A 340 -1.04 23.61 5.32
C ALA A 340 -2.24 23.31 4.41
N LYS A 341 -2.57 24.20 3.46
CA LYS A 341 -3.60 23.96 2.45
C LYS A 341 -3.31 22.71 1.63
N LEU A 342 -2.07 22.53 1.20
CA LEU A 342 -1.65 21.36 0.43
C LEU A 342 -1.73 20.09 1.27
N ASN A 343 -1.30 20.12 2.54
CA ASN A 343 -1.42 18.99 3.45
C ASN A 343 -2.90 18.57 3.63
N ILE A 344 -3.81 19.53 3.83
CA ILE A 344 -5.26 19.29 3.92
C ILE A 344 -5.78 18.67 2.61
N PHE A 345 -5.40 19.22 1.47
CA PHE A 345 -5.84 18.75 0.16
C PHE A 345 -5.42 17.31 -0.13
N MET A 346 -4.17 16.93 0.18
CA MET A 346 -3.71 15.55 0.07
C MET A 346 -4.49 14.62 1.01
N LEU A 347 -4.73 15.07 2.24
CA LEU A 347 -5.49 14.29 3.21
C LEU A 347 -6.96 14.09 2.78
N GLN A 348 -7.57 15.07 2.10
CA GLN A 348 -8.92 14.95 1.56
C GLN A 348 -9.02 13.84 0.50
N GLN A 349 -7.98 13.61 -0.30
CA GLN A 349 -7.95 12.49 -1.24
C GLN A 349 -7.90 11.15 -0.50
N PHE A 350 -7.16 11.08 0.60
CA PHE A 350 -7.15 9.90 1.45
C PHE A 350 -8.52 9.66 2.13
N VAL A 351 -9.20 10.72 2.57
CA VAL A 351 -10.58 10.63 3.10
C VAL A 351 -11.55 10.09 2.05
N PHE A 352 -11.43 10.52 0.80
CA PHE A 352 -12.22 9.94 -0.29
C PHE A 352 -12.07 8.41 -0.39
N PHE A 353 -10.85 7.90 -0.24
CA PHE A 353 -10.60 6.46 -0.18
C PHE A 353 -11.25 5.80 1.03
N LEU A 354 -11.12 6.41 2.22
CA LEU A 354 -11.74 5.91 3.44
C LEU A 354 -13.27 5.82 3.31
N ASP A 355 -13.91 6.87 2.78
CA ASP A 355 -15.35 6.91 2.53
C ASP A 355 -15.81 5.78 1.61
N LYS A 356 -15.00 5.46 0.62
CA LYS A 356 -15.29 4.39 -0.33
C LYS A 356 -15.21 3.02 0.33
N ILE A 357 -14.10 2.70 1.00
CA ILE A 357 -13.92 1.38 1.62
C ILE A 357 -14.81 1.18 2.86
N ALA A 358 -15.24 2.25 3.51
CA ALA A 358 -16.21 2.19 4.61
C ALA A 358 -17.62 1.77 4.16
N ARG A 359 -17.98 1.96 2.89
CA ARG A 359 -19.29 1.61 2.31
C ARG A 359 -19.32 0.26 1.63
N ILE A 360 -18.18 -0.35 1.38
CA ILE A 360 -18.07 -1.67 0.75
C ILE A 360 -18.25 -2.75 1.83
N ASN A 361 -19.23 -3.64 1.65
CA ASN A 361 -19.41 -4.78 2.53
C ASN A 361 -18.29 -5.80 2.34
N ASP A 362 -17.75 -6.33 3.43
CA ASP A 362 -16.69 -7.33 3.45
C ASP A 362 -16.91 -8.30 4.63
N GLY A 363 -17.66 -9.36 4.39
CA GLY A 363 -17.98 -10.33 5.42
C GLY A 363 -18.90 -9.78 6.51
N ASP A 364 -18.40 -9.71 7.73
CA ASP A 364 -19.12 -9.27 8.93
C ASP A 364 -18.98 -7.75 9.20
N GLY A 365 -18.39 -7.02 8.28
CA GLY A 365 -18.18 -5.58 8.40
C GLY A 365 -18.03 -4.87 7.06
N SER A 366 -17.44 -3.69 7.10
CA SER A 366 -17.00 -2.97 5.91
C SER A 366 -15.56 -3.36 5.53
N LEU A 367 -15.17 -3.06 4.30
CA LEU A 367 -13.79 -3.24 3.85
C LEU A 367 -12.79 -2.46 4.74
N LEU A 368 -13.20 -1.30 5.26
CA LEU A 368 -12.43 -0.53 6.23
C LEU A 368 -12.25 -1.30 7.56
N ASP A 369 -13.26 -2.08 8.01
CA ASP A 369 -13.16 -2.84 9.25
C ASP A 369 -12.03 -3.90 9.20
N HIS A 370 -11.68 -4.36 8.01
CA HIS A 370 -10.63 -5.36 7.74
C HIS A 370 -9.36 -4.77 7.10
N THR A 371 -9.21 -3.44 7.14
CA THR A 371 -8.05 -2.74 6.57
C THR A 371 -7.31 -1.95 7.65
N LEU A 372 -5.98 -2.12 7.72
CA LEU A 372 -5.06 -1.33 8.54
C LEU A 372 -4.31 -0.35 7.64
N LEU A 373 -4.30 0.93 8.00
CA LEU A 373 -3.76 1.99 7.17
C LEU A 373 -2.69 2.79 7.94
N LEU A 374 -1.59 3.11 7.25
CA LEU A 374 -0.59 4.07 7.71
C LEU A 374 -0.57 5.26 6.74
N TYR A 375 -0.76 6.46 7.27
CA TYR A 375 -0.61 7.73 6.55
C TYR A 375 0.49 8.55 7.20
N GLY A 376 1.47 9.01 6.43
CA GLY A 376 2.57 9.76 7.02
C GLY A 376 3.59 10.28 6.01
N SER A 377 4.65 10.87 6.54
CA SER A 377 5.78 11.44 5.82
C SER A 377 7.10 11.04 6.46
N GLY A 378 8.16 10.99 5.68
CA GLY A 378 9.51 10.70 6.16
C GLY A 378 10.20 11.90 6.83
N MET A 379 9.60 13.09 6.72
CA MET A 379 10.06 14.33 7.38
C MET A 379 8.93 14.95 8.20
N SER A 380 9.27 15.64 9.28
CA SER A 380 8.34 16.52 9.98
C SER A 380 8.37 17.94 9.39
N ASN A 381 9.52 18.59 9.42
CA ASN A 381 9.73 19.91 8.83
C ASN A 381 10.72 19.82 7.66
N SER A 382 10.22 20.01 6.46
CA SER A 382 11.02 19.92 5.23
C SER A 382 12.00 21.08 5.08
N ASN A 383 11.68 22.27 5.61
CA ASN A 383 12.59 23.43 5.58
C ASN A 383 13.91 23.14 6.32
N GLU A 384 13.81 22.46 7.45
CA GLU A 384 14.92 22.05 8.30
C GLU A 384 15.40 20.60 8.01
N HIS A 385 14.73 19.90 7.08
CA HIS A 385 14.99 18.48 6.79
C HIS A 385 14.97 17.59 8.03
N LEU A 386 13.98 17.80 8.91
CA LEU A 386 13.90 17.05 10.18
C LEU A 386 13.30 15.67 10.00
N MET A 387 14.04 14.65 10.37
CA MET A 387 13.65 13.23 10.35
C MET A 387 13.10 12.75 11.71
N PHE A 388 12.85 13.68 12.62
CA PHE A 388 12.39 13.45 13.98
C PHE A 388 10.94 13.87 14.13
N ASN A 389 10.17 13.18 14.98
CA ASN A 389 8.75 13.44 15.20
C ASN A 389 7.99 13.47 13.86
N VAL A 390 8.21 12.46 13.02
CA VAL A 390 7.62 12.40 11.69
C VAL A 390 6.09 12.25 11.76
N PRO A 391 5.33 12.91 10.87
CA PRO A 391 3.88 12.83 10.85
C PRO A 391 3.42 11.38 10.69
N THR A 392 2.59 10.91 11.62
CA THR A 392 2.16 9.51 11.63
C THR A 392 0.72 9.38 12.10
N VAL A 393 -0.13 8.85 11.25
CA VAL A 393 -1.52 8.49 11.54
C VAL A 393 -1.71 7.02 11.23
N VAL A 394 -2.08 6.23 12.22
CA VAL A 394 -2.56 4.86 12.03
C VAL A 394 -4.08 4.89 12.05
N LEU A 395 -4.69 4.30 11.05
CA LEU A 395 -6.13 4.17 10.95
C LEU A 395 -6.45 2.69 10.69
N GLY A 396 -7.42 2.17 11.41
CA GLY A 396 -7.76 0.75 11.26
C GLY A 396 -9.18 0.45 11.64
N GLY A 397 -9.66 -0.64 11.08
CA GLY A 397 -10.95 -1.18 11.43
C GLY A 397 -10.97 -1.83 12.81
N LYS A 398 -12.16 -2.26 13.21
CA LYS A 398 -12.43 -2.87 14.52
C LYS A 398 -11.57 -4.10 14.80
N GLU A 399 -11.21 -4.85 13.74
CA GLU A 399 -10.41 -6.06 13.87
C GLU A 399 -9.03 -5.80 14.47
N PHE A 400 -8.42 -4.66 14.13
CA PHE A 400 -7.04 -4.36 14.53
C PHE A 400 -6.92 -3.79 15.95
N ARG A 401 -8.03 -3.33 16.55
CA ARG A 401 -8.08 -2.84 17.94
C ARG A 401 -6.99 -1.80 18.26
N ILE A 402 -6.79 -0.85 17.36
CA ILE A 402 -5.73 0.15 17.47
C ILE A 402 -5.96 1.19 18.59
N GLY A 403 -7.08 1.10 19.33
CA GLY A 403 -7.40 2.07 20.37
C GLY A 403 -7.56 3.49 19.84
N GLY A 404 -8.31 3.68 18.76
CA GLY A 404 -8.52 4.95 18.09
C GLY A 404 -9.12 6.05 18.98
N GLY A 405 -9.28 7.24 18.43
CA GLY A 405 -9.76 8.42 19.13
C GLY A 405 -8.70 9.06 20.04
N ARG A 406 -7.41 8.80 19.81
CA ARG A 406 -6.34 9.26 20.69
C ARG A 406 -5.18 9.93 19.94
N HIS A 407 -4.55 10.87 20.62
CA HIS A 407 -3.21 11.34 20.31
C HIS A 407 -2.26 10.86 21.42
N ILE A 408 -1.20 10.18 21.06
CA ILE A 408 -0.16 9.73 21.99
C ILE A 408 1.19 10.29 21.56
N ARG A 409 2.06 10.50 22.54
CA ARG A 409 3.48 10.79 22.29
C ARG A 409 4.33 9.67 22.83
N VAL A 410 5.21 9.16 22.01
CA VAL A 410 6.23 8.21 22.43
C VAL A 410 7.47 8.94 22.89
N LYS A 411 8.35 8.24 23.59
CA LYS A 411 9.64 8.79 24.02
C LYS A 411 10.45 9.28 22.81
N LYS A 412 11.02 10.46 22.90
CA LYS A 412 11.92 10.99 21.87
C LYS A 412 13.02 9.98 21.53
N GLY A 413 13.28 9.77 20.26
CA GLY A 413 14.23 8.80 19.77
C GLY A 413 13.65 7.40 19.53
N THR A 414 12.33 7.21 19.70
CA THR A 414 11.67 5.95 19.36
C THR A 414 11.65 5.79 17.84
N PRO A 415 12.24 4.72 17.28
CA PRO A 415 12.21 4.49 15.84
C PRO A 415 10.79 4.32 15.29
N LEU A 416 10.51 4.89 14.12
CA LEU A 416 9.28 4.61 13.38
C LEU A 416 9.13 3.09 13.09
N ALA A 417 10.24 2.40 12.90
CA ALA A 417 10.28 0.97 12.68
C ALA A 417 9.65 0.16 13.83
N ASN A 418 9.62 0.67 15.07
CA ASN A 418 8.91 0.04 16.20
C ASN A 418 7.40 0.00 15.98
N LEU A 419 6.82 1.06 15.39
CA LEU A 419 5.40 1.08 15.00
C LEU A 419 5.14 0.10 13.86
N GLN A 420 5.99 0.12 12.83
CA GLN A 420 5.84 -0.76 11.67
C GLN A 420 5.93 -2.23 12.07
N LEU A 421 6.83 -2.57 12.99
CA LEU A 421 6.93 -3.91 13.57
C LEU A 421 5.64 -4.31 14.31
N ALA A 422 5.08 -3.42 15.12
CA ALA A 422 3.82 -3.65 15.81
C ALA A 422 2.63 -3.81 14.84
N MET A 423 2.59 -3.03 13.75
CA MET A 423 1.57 -3.16 12.70
C MET A 423 1.69 -4.48 11.94
N MET A 424 2.92 -4.92 11.62
CA MET A 424 3.17 -6.24 11.01
C MET A 424 2.66 -7.37 11.90
N GLU A 425 2.90 -7.29 13.21
CA GLU A 425 2.40 -8.28 14.16
C GLU A 425 0.87 -8.35 14.18
N ARG A 426 0.15 -7.21 14.10
CA ARG A 426 -1.31 -7.16 13.97
C ARG A 426 -1.84 -7.82 12.70
N LEU A 427 -1.04 -7.84 11.65
CA LEU A 427 -1.34 -8.51 10.38
C LEU A 427 -0.91 -9.99 10.37
N GLY A 428 -0.35 -10.49 11.47
CA GLY A 428 0.11 -11.87 11.61
C GLY A 428 1.56 -12.12 11.17
N VAL A 429 2.28 -11.07 10.78
CA VAL A 429 3.69 -11.14 10.38
C VAL A 429 4.57 -10.84 11.59
N ARG A 430 5.29 -11.84 12.07
CA ARG A 430 6.15 -11.72 13.25
C ARG A 430 7.60 -11.70 12.86
N LEU A 431 8.29 -10.64 13.24
CA LEU A 431 9.73 -10.47 13.09
C LEU A 431 10.32 -10.13 14.46
N GLU A 432 11.53 -10.58 14.74
CA GLU A 432 12.28 -10.19 15.94
C GLU A 432 12.74 -8.73 15.83
N GLN A 433 13.09 -8.30 14.62
CA GLN A 433 13.57 -6.95 14.33
C GLN A 433 13.18 -6.53 12.92
N PHE A 434 12.92 -5.23 12.73
CA PHE A 434 12.71 -4.61 11.43
C PHE A 434 13.49 -3.29 11.36
N GLY A 435 14.31 -3.11 10.33
CA GLY A 435 15.10 -1.90 10.14
C GLY A 435 15.90 -1.53 11.40
N ASP A 436 15.75 -0.30 11.85
CA ASP A 436 16.37 0.25 13.05
C ASP A 436 15.53 0.05 14.33
N SER A 437 14.52 -0.84 14.30
CA SER A 437 13.70 -1.09 15.49
C SER A 437 14.53 -1.59 16.66
N ASP A 438 14.29 -1.02 17.85
CA ASP A 438 14.90 -1.39 19.13
C ASP A 438 13.87 -2.01 20.10
N GLY A 439 12.68 -2.32 19.58
CA GLY A 439 11.54 -2.91 20.26
C GLY A 439 10.28 -2.80 19.42
N THR A 440 9.14 -3.07 20.00
CA THR A 440 7.82 -2.83 19.38
C THR A 440 7.07 -1.79 20.20
N LEU A 441 6.17 -1.05 19.58
CA LEU A 441 5.24 -0.23 20.34
C LEU A 441 4.24 -1.16 21.04
N GLY A 442 4.31 -1.18 22.37
CA GLY A 442 3.48 -2.06 23.19
C GLY A 442 1.97 -1.86 23.00
N PRO A 443 1.12 -2.62 23.74
CA PRO A 443 -0.34 -2.65 23.57
C PRO A 443 -1.04 -1.29 23.69
N LEU A 444 -0.36 -0.29 24.25
CA LEU A 444 -0.88 1.07 24.40
C LEU A 444 -0.90 1.86 23.11
N ALA A 445 -0.06 1.52 22.18
CA ALA A 445 0.03 2.22 20.91
C ALA A 445 -0.94 1.63 19.89
N LEU A 446 -1.23 0.34 19.97
CA LEU A 446 -2.07 -0.35 18.99
C LEU A 446 -3.17 -1.17 19.66
#